data_4b4274e9b87665e0975cdc85a873fe11
#
_entry.id   4b4274e9b87665e0975cdc85a873fe11
#
_cell.length_a   1.000
_cell.length_b   1.000
_cell.length_c   1.000
_cell.angle_alpha   90.00
_cell.angle_beta   90.00
_cell.angle_gamma   90.00
#
_symmetry.space_group_name_H-M   'P 1'
#
loop_
_entity.id
_entity.type
_entity.pdbx_description
1 polymer ?
#
loop_
_entity_poly.entity_id
_entity_poly.type
_entity_poly.pdbx_seq_one_letter_code
_entity_poly.pdbx_strand_id
1 'polypeptide(L)'
;STPIKSSAASDVYKRQIFGYKHVLPTRPGWYACACCPPNLVRLVTSLGTYAWSESETTLYSHLFLGQTADFEKAVVKVDSSYPWEGKVTYQVKAKMKDAFELAIHIPSHIRMDTLCVTVNGEKTDAASCIKDGYLYLKQNWGENDVIELTFDLPVRKIYANTNVREDEGCVALMRGPVVYCFEGVDNGECIQALRIPREIKAETELCKEGVLAGNVLIHLPGYRMESSDALYSEERPKRTDVTLTAIPYYAWANRGENQMRVWMPEE
;
A
#
# COMPACT_ATOMS: atom_id res chain seq x y z
N SER A 1 4.79 -15.89 19.80
CA SER A 1 3.79 -15.47 18.80
C SER A 1 4.26 -15.95 17.44
N THR A 2 3.51 -16.89 16.86
CA THR A 2 3.79 -17.41 15.52
C THR A 2 3.50 -16.29 14.52
N PRO A 3 4.43 -15.88 13.68
CA PRO A 3 4.15 -14.87 12.66
C PRO A 3 3.04 -15.38 11.74
N ILE A 4 2.03 -14.55 11.52
CA ILE A 4 0.97 -14.83 10.54
C ILE A 4 1.66 -14.81 9.18
N LYS A 5 1.97 -16.00 8.66
CA LYS A 5 2.46 -16.13 7.30
C LYS A 5 1.35 -15.66 6.38
N SER A 6 1.64 -14.68 5.54
CA SER A 6 0.72 -14.23 4.49
C SER A 6 0.27 -15.45 3.70
N SER A 7 -1.03 -15.70 3.67
CA SER A 7 -1.61 -16.90 3.02
C SER A 7 -1.18 -17.02 1.56
N ALA A 8 -0.98 -15.91 0.89
CA ALA A 8 -0.64 -15.85 -0.52
C ALA A 8 0.78 -16.32 -0.86
N ALA A 9 1.79 -15.85 -0.12
CA ALA A 9 3.18 -16.31 -0.34
C ALA A 9 3.35 -17.79 -0.01
N SER A 10 2.55 -18.31 0.94
CA SER A 10 2.58 -19.73 1.29
C SER A 10 1.88 -20.61 0.25
N ASP A 11 0.97 -20.07 -0.56
CA ASP A 11 0.17 -20.88 -1.49
C ASP A 11 0.95 -21.30 -2.73
N VAL A 12 1.81 -20.46 -3.29
CA VAL A 12 2.69 -20.85 -4.40
C VAL A 12 3.72 -21.89 -3.95
N TYR A 13 4.25 -21.77 -2.75
CA TYR A 13 5.24 -22.69 -2.19
C TYR A 13 4.63 -24.02 -1.77
N LYS A 14 3.41 -24.02 -1.21
CA LYS A 14 2.73 -25.24 -0.72
C LYS A 14 2.16 -26.13 -1.81
N ARG A 15 1.99 -25.68 -3.05
CA ARG A 15 1.64 -26.54 -4.18
C ARG A 15 2.67 -27.66 -4.41
N GLN A 16 3.88 -27.49 -3.91
CA GLN A 16 4.94 -28.49 -4.00
C GLN A 16 4.95 -29.48 -2.82
N ILE A 17 4.15 -29.24 -1.77
CA ILE A 17 4.08 -30.13 -0.61
C ILE A 17 2.87 -31.04 -0.77
N PHE A 18 3.16 -32.31 -1.02
CA PHE A 18 2.20 -33.41 -1.21
C PHE A 18 1.09 -33.40 -0.13
N GLY A 19 -0.16 -33.41 -0.58
CA GLY A 19 -1.33 -33.77 0.22
C GLY A 19 -2.11 -32.64 0.89
N TYR A 20 -1.73 -31.38 0.77
CA TYR A 20 -2.54 -30.28 1.30
C TYR A 20 -3.55 -29.75 0.28
N LYS A 21 -4.81 -30.08 0.48
CA LYS A 21 -5.94 -29.61 -0.33
C LYS A 21 -6.30 -28.13 -0.11
N HIS A 22 -5.47 -27.36 0.60
CA HIS A 22 -5.75 -25.97 0.98
C HIS A 22 -5.16 -24.92 0.05
N VAL A 23 -4.40 -25.34 -0.95
CA VAL A 23 -3.79 -24.43 -1.91
C VAL A 23 -4.67 -24.38 -3.14
N LEU A 24 -5.45 -23.33 -3.24
CA LEU A 24 -6.27 -23.06 -4.42
C LEU A 24 -5.61 -21.94 -5.22
N PRO A 25 -5.63 -22.02 -6.56
CA PRO A 25 -5.09 -20.98 -7.43
C PRO A 25 -6.01 -19.76 -7.52
N THR A 26 -7.18 -19.85 -6.91
CA THR A 26 -8.19 -18.81 -6.81
C THR A 26 -8.61 -18.62 -5.37
N ARG A 27 -9.23 -17.51 -5.06
CA ARG A 27 -9.79 -17.27 -3.72
C ARG A 27 -11.01 -18.17 -3.51
N PRO A 28 -10.99 -19.03 -2.49
CA PRO A 28 -12.16 -19.85 -2.17
C PRO A 28 -13.28 -19.00 -1.56
N GLY A 29 -14.53 -19.34 -1.85
CA GLY A 29 -15.67 -18.70 -1.22
C GLY A 29 -15.81 -18.98 0.28
N TRP A 30 -15.18 -20.07 0.75
CA TRP A 30 -15.20 -20.49 2.15
C TRP A 30 -13.99 -21.36 2.49
N TYR A 31 -13.48 -21.19 3.72
CA TYR A 31 -12.48 -22.07 4.33
C TYR A 31 -13.14 -22.95 5.40
N ALA A 32 -12.56 -24.10 5.68
CA ALA A 32 -13.07 -25.02 6.72
C ALA A 32 -13.04 -24.42 8.14
N CYS A 33 -12.31 -23.34 8.35
CA CYS A 33 -12.22 -22.61 9.62
C CYS A 33 -12.82 -21.21 9.47
N ALA A 34 -13.76 -20.85 10.33
CA ALA A 34 -14.47 -19.56 10.32
C ALA A 34 -13.76 -18.45 11.11
N CYS A 35 -12.44 -18.52 11.33
CA CYS A 35 -11.72 -17.54 12.15
C CYS A 35 -11.52 -16.19 11.45
N CYS A 36 -11.39 -16.15 10.12
CA CYS A 36 -11.08 -14.92 9.39
C CYS A 36 -12.23 -13.90 9.36
N PRO A 37 -13.48 -14.26 9.04
CA PRO A 37 -14.59 -13.31 9.00
C PRO A 37 -14.82 -12.57 10.33
N PRO A 38 -14.93 -13.23 11.50
CA PRO A 38 -15.12 -12.54 12.76
C PRO A 38 -13.93 -11.68 13.19
N ASN A 39 -12.70 -12.06 12.82
CA ASN A 39 -11.53 -11.23 13.08
C ASN A 39 -11.53 -9.97 12.20
N LEU A 40 -11.94 -10.07 10.94
CA LEU A 40 -12.11 -8.92 10.06
C LEU A 40 -13.20 -7.98 10.59
N VAL A 41 -14.36 -8.52 10.96
CA VAL A 41 -15.46 -7.72 11.55
C VAL A 41 -14.98 -7.01 12.81
N ARG A 42 -14.28 -7.69 13.71
CA ARG A 42 -13.71 -7.10 14.92
C ARG A 42 -12.75 -5.95 14.60
N LEU A 43 -11.86 -6.11 13.61
CA LEU A 43 -10.95 -5.05 13.20
C LEU A 43 -11.72 -3.85 12.65
N VAL A 44 -12.67 -4.08 11.73
CA VAL A 44 -13.44 -2.98 11.11
C VAL A 44 -14.24 -2.20 12.17
N THR A 45 -14.88 -2.89 13.11
CA THR A 45 -15.68 -2.23 14.17
C THR A 45 -14.82 -1.48 15.19
N SER A 46 -13.55 -1.82 15.34
CA SER A 46 -12.60 -1.14 16.24
C SER A 46 -11.67 -0.16 15.54
N LEU A 47 -11.82 0.07 14.22
CA LEU A 47 -10.88 0.87 13.43
C LEU A 47 -10.74 2.30 13.96
N GLY A 48 -11.83 2.89 14.45
CA GLY A 48 -11.81 4.24 15.06
C GLY A 48 -10.85 4.37 16.24
N THR A 49 -10.67 3.31 17.03
CA THR A 49 -9.75 3.32 18.18
C THR A 49 -8.27 3.31 17.77
N TYR A 50 -7.98 2.94 16.53
CA TYR A 50 -6.62 3.00 15.96
C TYR A 50 -6.39 4.28 15.16
N ALA A 51 -7.46 4.95 14.75
CA ALA A 51 -7.35 6.14 13.93
C ALA A 51 -7.00 7.39 14.73
N TRP A 52 -7.43 7.45 15.98
CA TRP A 52 -7.26 8.61 16.84
C TRP A 52 -6.92 8.24 18.28
N SER A 53 -6.20 9.15 18.93
CA SER A 53 -6.08 9.21 20.39
C SER A 53 -6.06 10.68 20.84
N GLU A 54 -6.29 10.93 22.12
CA GLU A 54 -6.24 12.26 22.69
C GLU A 54 -5.51 12.31 24.04
N SER A 55 -4.93 13.46 24.31
CA SER A 55 -4.41 13.84 25.62
C SER A 55 -5.12 15.11 26.11
N GLU A 56 -4.74 15.63 27.26
CA GLU A 56 -5.31 16.87 27.77
C GLU A 56 -5.19 18.05 26.79
N THR A 57 -4.10 18.10 26.01
CA THR A 57 -3.80 19.24 25.14
C THR A 57 -3.76 18.91 23.65
N THR A 58 -3.69 17.64 23.27
CA THR A 58 -3.40 17.24 21.89
C THR A 58 -4.40 16.18 21.39
N LEU A 59 -4.86 16.34 20.14
CA LEU A 59 -5.57 15.32 19.37
C LEU A 59 -4.60 14.70 18.38
N TYR A 60 -4.46 13.37 18.41
CA TYR A 60 -3.55 12.63 17.52
C TYR A 60 -4.35 11.92 16.43
N SER A 61 -4.08 12.26 15.17
CA SER A 61 -4.55 11.53 13.98
C SER A 61 -3.48 10.55 13.53
N HIS A 62 -3.72 9.25 13.68
CA HIS A 62 -2.75 8.20 13.37
C HIS A 62 -2.88 7.68 11.93
N LEU A 63 -4.08 7.78 11.33
CA LEU A 63 -4.39 7.22 10.02
C LEU A 63 -5.10 8.24 9.13
N PHE A 64 -4.73 8.27 7.85
CA PHE A 64 -5.40 9.11 6.83
C PHE A 64 -6.73 8.48 6.37
N LEU A 65 -7.65 8.25 7.29
CA LEU A 65 -8.97 7.69 6.98
C LEU A 65 -10.00 8.80 6.80
N GLY A 66 -10.79 8.72 5.73
CA GLY A 66 -11.97 9.57 5.54
C GLY A 66 -13.01 9.28 6.61
N GLN A 67 -13.21 10.22 7.55
CA GLN A 67 -14.12 10.05 8.69
C GLN A 67 -14.44 11.38 9.35
N THR A 68 -15.42 11.36 10.25
CA THR A 68 -15.67 12.44 11.19
C THR A 68 -15.46 11.89 12.61
N ALA A 69 -14.57 12.55 13.36
CA ALA A 69 -14.29 12.24 14.76
C ALA A 69 -14.80 13.36 15.64
N ASP A 70 -15.50 13.00 16.71
CA ASP A 70 -16.11 13.95 17.66
C ASP A 70 -15.41 13.83 19.03
N PHE A 71 -14.71 14.89 19.44
CA PHE A 71 -14.00 15.01 20.70
C PHE A 71 -14.59 16.12 21.56
N GLU A 72 -14.22 16.21 22.82
CA GLU A 72 -14.59 17.33 23.69
C GLU A 72 -14.07 18.67 23.15
N LYS A 73 -12.84 18.67 22.57
CA LYS A 73 -12.15 19.85 22.08
C LYS A 73 -12.66 20.33 20.72
N ALA A 74 -13.01 19.40 19.83
CA ALA A 74 -13.39 19.70 18.45
C ALA A 74 -14.11 18.53 17.77
N VAL A 75 -14.84 18.86 16.71
CA VAL A 75 -15.21 17.90 15.66
C VAL A 75 -14.20 18.04 14.54
N VAL A 76 -13.58 16.93 14.13
CA VAL A 76 -12.63 16.90 13.03
C VAL A 76 -13.15 15.99 11.92
N LYS A 77 -13.38 16.57 10.74
CA LYS A 77 -13.72 15.82 9.55
C LYS A 77 -12.47 15.65 8.69
N VAL A 78 -12.18 14.42 8.28
CA VAL A 78 -11.08 14.08 7.39
C VAL A 78 -11.65 13.61 6.05
N ASP A 79 -11.26 14.28 4.97
CA ASP A 79 -11.49 13.85 3.60
C ASP A 79 -10.16 13.34 3.02
N SER A 80 -10.15 12.10 2.53
CA SER A 80 -8.92 11.44 2.10
C SER A 80 -9.17 10.47 0.96
N SER A 81 -8.41 10.62 -0.11
CA SER A 81 -8.30 9.64 -1.20
C SER A 81 -7.07 8.74 -1.06
N TYR A 82 -6.35 8.83 0.06
CA TYR A 82 -5.21 7.99 0.38
C TYR A 82 -5.66 6.52 0.55
N PRO A 83 -4.92 5.52 0.04
CA PRO A 83 -3.56 5.57 -0.49
C PRO A 83 -3.46 5.79 -2.01
N TRP A 84 -4.56 6.16 -2.69
CA TRP A 84 -4.56 6.30 -4.14
C TRP A 84 -4.11 7.67 -4.62
N GLU A 85 -4.36 8.69 -3.82
CA GLU A 85 -3.91 10.06 -4.07
C GLU A 85 -3.20 10.61 -2.82
N GLY A 86 -2.20 11.45 -3.05
CA GLY A 86 -1.46 12.11 -1.98
C GLY A 86 -2.12 13.40 -1.52
N LYS A 87 -3.43 13.35 -1.25
CA LYS A 87 -4.17 14.50 -0.72
C LYS A 87 -5.02 14.08 0.49
N VAL A 88 -4.88 14.83 1.59
CA VAL A 88 -5.68 14.67 2.80
C VAL A 88 -6.08 16.04 3.31
N THR A 89 -7.37 16.22 3.61
CA THR A 89 -7.92 17.47 4.12
C THR A 89 -8.58 17.23 5.47
N TYR A 90 -8.19 18.05 6.45
CA TYR A 90 -8.82 18.09 7.78
C TYR A 90 -9.63 19.37 7.90
N GLN A 91 -10.90 19.24 8.24
CA GLN A 91 -11.78 20.33 8.60
C GLN A 91 -11.98 20.30 10.11
N VAL A 92 -11.51 21.33 10.81
CA VAL A 92 -11.57 21.43 12.27
C VAL A 92 -12.68 22.38 12.67
N LYS A 93 -13.60 21.88 13.49
CA LYS A 93 -14.62 22.70 14.15
C LYS A 93 -14.37 22.67 15.64
N ALA A 94 -13.73 23.71 16.17
CA ALA A 94 -13.44 23.83 17.59
C ALA A 94 -14.73 23.96 18.42
N LYS A 95 -14.75 23.32 19.59
CA LYS A 95 -15.83 23.42 20.59
C LYS A 95 -15.40 24.27 21.81
N MET A 96 -14.10 24.52 21.93
CA MET A 96 -13.49 25.28 23.01
C MET A 96 -12.71 26.47 22.44
N LYS A 97 -12.49 27.50 23.29
CA LYS A 97 -11.75 28.72 22.87
C LYS A 97 -10.24 28.59 23.13
N ASP A 98 -9.84 27.67 23.98
CA ASP A 98 -8.44 27.50 24.33
C ASP A 98 -7.68 26.80 23.18
N ALA A 99 -6.41 27.19 23.02
CA ALA A 99 -5.54 26.58 22.04
C ALA A 99 -5.32 25.10 22.37
N PHE A 100 -5.44 24.25 21.36
CA PHE A 100 -5.03 22.86 21.44
C PHE A 100 -4.17 22.48 20.23
N GLU A 101 -3.52 21.36 20.33
CA GLU A 101 -2.62 20.86 19.32
C GLU A 101 -3.28 19.72 18.54
N LEU A 102 -3.15 19.75 17.21
CA LEU A 102 -3.48 18.62 16.34
C LEU A 102 -2.18 18.00 15.84
N ALA A 103 -1.93 16.75 16.18
CA ALA A 103 -0.78 15.98 15.78
C ALA A 103 -1.19 14.99 14.69
N ILE A 104 -0.67 15.14 13.48
CA ILE A 104 -1.00 14.31 12.33
C ILE A 104 0.19 13.41 12.00
N HIS A 105 0.00 12.09 12.05
CA HIS A 105 1.04 11.14 11.69
C HIS A 105 1.42 11.26 10.21
N ILE A 106 2.71 11.40 9.95
CA ILE A 106 3.27 11.43 8.59
C ILE A 106 3.97 10.09 8.33
N PRO A 107 3.38 9.20 7.53
CA PRO A 107 3.97 7.90 7.21
C PRO A 107 5.39 8.03 6.60
N SER A 108 6.30 7.15 6.99
CA SER A 108 7.71 7.20 6.59
C SER A 108 7.99 7.08 5.08
N HIS A 109 7.02 6.60 4.31
CA HIS A 109 7.13 6.51 2.85
C HIS A 109 6.82 7.85 2.14
N ILE A 110 6.28 8.84 2.85
CA ILE A 110 6.07 10.18 2.32
C ILE A 110 7.41 10.92 2.34
N ARG A 111 7.84 11.38 1.17
CA ARG A 111 9.06 12.16 1.03
C ARG A 111 8.82 13.58 1.51
N MET A 112 9.67 14.05 2.42
CA MET A 112 9.54 15.38 3.02
C MET A 112 9.67 16.53 2.00
N ASP A 113 10.44 16.32 0.94
CA ASP A 113 10.61 17.29 -0.15
C ASP A 113 9.35 17.45 -1.04
N THR A 114 8.42 16.49 -0.98
CA THR A 114 7.14 16.55 -1.69
C THR A 114 5.96 16.94 -0.79
N LEU A 115 6.15 16.90 0.53
CA LEU A 115 5.09 17.24 1.48
C LEU A 115 4.85 18.76 1.51
N CYS A 116 3.65 19.15 1.16
CA CYS A 116 3.17 20.51 1.32
C CYS A 116 1.99 20.52 2.32
N VAL A 117 2.07 21.39 3.30
CA VAL A 117 1.04 21.57 4.32
C VAL A 117 0.55 23.01 4.25
N THR A 118 -0.77 23.18 4.22
CA THR A 118 -1.39 24.50 4.36
C THR A 118 -2.39 24.50 5.51
N VAL A 119 -2.49 25.62 6.19
CA VAL A 119 -3.53 25.89 7.20
C VAL A 119 -4.30 27.12 6.73
N ASN A 120 -5.58 26.98 6.47
CA ASN A 120 -6.45 28.03 5.92
C ASN A 120 -5.91 28.65 4.61
N GLY A 121 -5.24 27.81 3.78
CA GLY A 121 -4.62 28.24 2.54
C GLY A 121 -3.21 28.84 2.69
N GLU A 122 -2.75 29.10 3.89
CA GLU A 122 -1.39 29.59 4.15
C GLU A 122 -0.41 28.44 4.31
N LYS A 123 0.72 28.51 3.61
CA LYS A 123 1.73 27.46 3.65
C LYS A 123 2.44 27.42 4.98
N THR A 124 2.53 26.25 5.59
CA THR A 124 3.22 25.99 6.84
C THR A 124 4.57 25.31 6.57
N ASP A 125 5.61 25.68 7.31
CA ASP A 125 6.89 24.97 7.31
C ASP A 125 6.74 23.63 8.03
N ALA A 126 6.35 22.61 7.27
CA ALA A 126 6.11 21.27 7.80
C ALA A 126 7.37 20.68 8.47
N ALA A 127 8.56 20.98 7.96
CA ALA A 127 9.81 20.40 8.47
C ALA A 127 10.10 20.82 9.90
N SER A 128 9.79 22.08 10.26
CA SER A 128 9.97 22.58 11.63
C SER A 128 8.90 22.08 12.62
N CYS A 129 7.76 21.63 12.11
CA CYS A 129 6.63 21.16 12.90
C CYS A 129 6.58 19.65 13.08
N ILE A 130 7.46 18.87 12.39
CA ILE A 130 7.47 17.41 12.48
C ILE A 130 8.45 16.95 13.57
N LYS A 131 7.91 16.15 14.48
CA LYS A 131 8.68 15.47 15.53
C LYS A 131 8.15 14.06 15.72
N ASP A 132 9.04 13.07 15.83
CA ASP A 132 8.72 11.66 16.09
C ASP A 132 7.67 11.08 15.12
N GLY A 133 7.69 11.53 13.85
CA GLY A 133 6.78 11.10 12.80
C GLY A 133 5.40 11.78 12.81
N TYR A 134 5.19 12.80 13.66
CA TYR A 134 3.95 13.58 13.69
C TYR A 134 4.20 15.04 13.34
N LEU A 135 3.31 15.59 12.53
CA LEU A 135 3.18 17.01 12.26
C LEU A 135 2.34 17.64 13.39
N TYR A 136 2.93 18.52 14.18
CA TYR A 136 2.28 19.20 15.29
C TYR A 136 1.85 20.60 14.88
N LEU A 137 0.54 20.87 14.94
CA LEU A 137 -0.06 22.15 14.64
C LEU A 137 -0.82 22.66 15.87
N LYS A 138 -0.31 23.71 16.50
CA LYS A 138 -0.91 24.30 17.70
C LYS A 138 -1.40 25.72 17.42
N GLN A 139 -2.68 25.96 17.61
CA GLN A 139 -3.29 27.27 17.50
C GLN A 139 -4.64 27.35 18.22
N ASN A 140 -5.23 28.55 18.25
CA ASN A 140 -6.62 28.73 18.62
C ASN A 140 -7.47 28.38 17.39
N TRP A 141 -7.98 27.15 17.36
CA TRP A 141 -8.79 26.67 16.24
C TRP A 141 -10.17 27.32 16.25
N GLY A 142 -10.66 27.68 15.06
CA GLY A 142 -11.99 28.20 14.84
C GLY A 142 -13.03 27.14 14.47
N GLU A 143 -14.18 27.59 13.97
CA GLU A 143 -15.27 26.68 13.57
C GLU A 143 -15.11 26.10 12.15
N ASN A 144 -14.21 26.65 11.33
CA ASN A 144 -14.06 26.29 9.93
C ASN A 144 -12.60 26.26 9.48
N ASP A 145 -11.68 25.91 10.36
CA ASP A 145 -10.27 25.82 9.98
C ASP A 145 -10.01 24.58 9.11
N VAL A 146 -9.19 24.76 8.09
CA VAL A 146 -8.87 23.73 7.13
C VAL A 146 -7.36 23.51 7.08
N ILE A 147 -6.95 22.24 7.21
CA ILE A 147 -5.57 21.82 7.00
C ILE A 147 -5.57 20.92 5.75
N GLU A 148 -4.72 21.25 4.79
CA GLU A 148 -4.50 20.39 3.63
C GLU A 148 -3.08 19.87 3.60
N LEU A 149 -2.94 18.57 3.41
CA LEU A 149 -1.68 17.90 3.14
C LEU A 149 -1.71 17.40 1.69
N THR A 150 -0.66 17.73 0.94
CA THR A 150 -0.42 17.17 -0.41
C THR A 150 0.99 16.62 -0.48
N PHE A 151 1.16 15.46 -1.12
CA PHE A 151 2.43 14.77 -1.26
C PHE A 151 2.41 13.80 -2.43
N ASP A 152 3.59 13.44 -2.93
CA ASP A 152 3.71 12.46 -3.99
C ASP A 152 3.65 11.02 -3.46
N LEU A 153 3.10 10.13 -4.28
CA LEU A 153 3.09 8.68 -4.06
C LEU A 153 3.79 7.96 -5.23
N PRO A 154 5.11 8.05 -5.34
CA PRO A 154 5.85 7.41 -6.42
C PRO A 154 5.83 5.88 -6.26
N VAL A 155 5.98 5.18 -7.39
CA VAL A 155 6.29 3.75 -7.39
C VAL A 155 7.72 3.57 -6.89
N ARG A 156 7.90 2.72 -5.89
CA ARG A 156 9.18 2.44 -5.25
C ARG A 156 9.56 0.98 -5.41
N LYS A 157 10.82 0.72 -5.66
CA LYS A 157 11.41 -0.61 -5.53
C LYS A 157 11.78 -0.84 -4.07
N ILE A 158 11.46 -2.01 -3.58
CA ILE A 158 11.81 -2.48 -2.24
C ILE A 158 12.75 -3.68 -2.39
N TYR A 159 13.86 -3.61 -1.71
CA TYR A 159 14.86 -4.66 -1.65
C TYR A 159 14.80 -5.39 -0.32
N ALA A 160 14.94 -6.69 -0.35
CA ALA A 160 15.04 -7.48 0.86
C ALA A 160 16.43 -7.32 1.53
N ASN A 161 16.49 -7.53 2.82
CA ASN A 161 17.75 -7.65 3.52
C ASN A 161 18.52 -8.88 3.00
N THR A 162 19.86 -8.80 2.94
CA THR A 162 20.72 -9.89 2.44
C THR A 162 20.60 -11.19 3.23
N ASN A 163 20.01 -11.17 4.44
CA ASN A 163 19.70 -12.38 5.20
C ASN A 163 18.43 -13.11 4.72
N VAL A 164 17.64 -12.49 3.83
CA VAL A 164 16.43 -13.09 3.21
C VAL A 164 16.83 -13.73 1.90
N ARG A 165 17.24 -15.00 1.95
CA ARG A 165 17.83 -15.73 0.83
C ARG A 165 16.86 -15.94 -0.33
N GLU A 166 15.58 -16.12 -0.02
CA GLU A 166 14.53 -16.40 -1.01
C GLU A 166 14.28 -15.25 -1.97
N ASP A 167 14.64 -14.03 -1.56
CA ASP A 167 14.41 -12.81 -2.33
C ASP A 167 15.70 -12.22 -2.91
N GLU A 168 16.80 -12.99 -2.91
CA GLU A 168 18.08 -12.57 -3.48
C GLU A 168 17.93 -12.24 -4.97
N GLY A 169 18.44 -11.08 -5.38
CA GLY A 169 18.34 -10.59 -6.76
C GLY A 169 16.91 -10.20 -7.20
N CYS A 170 15.98 -10.10 -6.25
CA CYS A 170 14.60 -9.72 -6.52
C CYS A 170 14.25 -8.35 -5.91
N VAL A 171 13.24 -7.73 -6.50
CA VAL A 171 12.64 -6.49 -6.01
C VAL A 171 11.12 -6.64 -5.93
N ALA A 172 10.50 -6.01 -4.95
CA ALA A 172 9.06 -5.82 -4.89
C ALA A 172 8.70 -4.37 -5.24
N LEU A 173 7.50 -4.15 -5.77
CA LEU A 173 6.98 -2.81 -6.01
C LEU A 173 6.03 -2.39 -4.91
N MET A 174 6.18 -1.14 -4.46
CA MET A 174 5.24 -0.48 -3.56
C MET A 174 4.89 0.92 -4.08
N ARG A 175 3.63 1.34 -3.83
CA ARG A 175 3.19 2.71 -4.01
C ARG A 175 2.44 3.16 -2.76
N GLY A 176 2.94 4.20 -2.10
CA GLY A 176 2.50 4.50 -0.73
C GLY A 176 2.70 3.28 0.18
N PRO A 177 1.68 2.85 0.95
CA PRO A 177 1.74 1.67 1.80
C PRO A 177 1.37 0.37 1.07
N VAL A 178 0.92 0.45 -0.20
CA VAL A 178 0.38 -0.68 -0.94
C VAL A 178 1.50 -1.47 -1.59
N VAL A 179 1.55 -2.78 -1.32
CA VAL A 179 2.40 -3.74 -2.02
C VAL A 179 1.72 -4.17 -3.31
N TYR A 180 2.49 -4.38 -4.36
CA TYR A 180 2.02 -4.80 -5.67
C TYR A 180 2.51 -6.20 -6.02
N CYS A 181 1.75 -6.89 -6.87
CA CYS A 181 2.11 -8.18 -7.42
C CYS A 181 1.82 -8.22 -8.92
N PHE A 182 2.45 -9.17 -9.59
CA PHE A 182 2.25 -9.46 -11.00
C PHE A 182 1.44 -10.75 -11.14
N GLU A 183 0.38 -10.71 -11.92
CA GLU A 183 -0.43 -11.88 -12.25
C GLU A 183 -0.23 -12.33 -13.69
N GLY A 184 -0.36 -13.65 -13.92
CA GLY A 184 -0.25 -14.22 -15.25
C GLY A 184 -1.32 -13.74 -16.22
N VAL A 185 -2.50 -13.40 -15.73
CA VAL A 185 -3.60 -12.86 -16.54
C VAL A 185 -3.22 -11.56 -17.26
N ASP A 186 -2.38 -10.73 -16.65
CA ASP A 186 -1.91 -9.47 -17.26
C ASP A 186 -0.58 -9.62 -17.99
N ASN A 187 0.26 -10.57 -17.54
CA ASN A 187 1.65 -10.64 -17.94
C ASN A 187 1.97 -11.92 -18.73
N GLY A 188 0.97 -12.76 -19.02
CA GLY A 188 1.14 -14.02 -19.73
C GLY A 188 1.68 -15.15 -18.84
N GLU A 189 1.76 -16.34 -19.40
CA GLU A 189 2.26 -17.52 -18.71
C GLU A 189 3.74 -17.37 -18.30
N CYS A 190 4.19 -18.20 -17.37
CA CYS A 190 5.60 -18.23 -16.95
C CYS A 190 6.08 -16.91 -16.33
N ILE A 191 5.42 -16.41 -15.28
CA ILE A 191 5.80 -15.16 -14.60
C ILE A 191 7.26 -15.17 -14.13
N GLN A 192 7.82 -16.34 -13.80
CA GLN A 192 9.23 -16.48 -13.41
C GLN A 192 10.20 -16.08 -14.54
N ALA A 193 9.76 -16.01 -15.79
CA ALA A 193 10.55 -15.54 -16.92
C ALA A 193 10.66 -14.01 -17.01
N LEU A 194 9.84 -13.29 -16.25
CA LEU A 194 9.81 -11.82 -16.27
C LEU A 194 10.95 -11.22 -15.44
N ARG A 195 11.42 -10.06 -15.87
CA ARG A 195 12.49 -9.29 -15.21
C ARG A 195 12.08 -7.81 -15.13
N ILE A 196 12.43 -7.18 -14.02
CA ILE A 196 12.31 -5.73 -13.84
C ILE A 196 13.69 -5.10 -14.09
N PRO A 197 13.79 -4.05 -14.92
CA PRO A 197 15.07 -3.35 -15.13
C PRO A 197 15.49 -2.61 -13.86
N ARG A 198 16.81 -2.34 -13.74
CA ARG A 198 17.36 -1.57 -12.61
C ARG A 198 16.78 -0.18 -12.52
N GLU A 199 16.60 0.47 -13.64
CA GLU A 199 15.92 1.75 -13.71
C GLU A 199 14.51 1.55 -14.23
N ILE A 200 13.52 1.99 -13.46
CA ILE A 200 12.11 1.88 -13.84
C ILE A 200 11.54 3.25 -14.21
N LYS A 201 10.76 3.25 -15.28
CA LYS A 201 9.84 4.35 -15.63
C LYS A 201 8.43 3.79 -15.50
N ALA A 202 7.89 3.88 -14.30
CA ALA A 202 6.56 3.33 -14.00
C ALA A 202 5.51 4.40 -14.24
N GLU A 203 4.43 4.02 -14.91
CA GLU A 203 3.21 4.78 -15.06
C GLU A 203 2.12 4.19 -14.17
N THR A 204 1.18 5.00 -13.73
CA THR A 204 0.07 4.56 -12.89
C THR A 204 -1.26 4.88 -13.54
N GLU A 205 -2.20 3.94 -13.45
CA GLU A 205 -3.54 4.06 -14.03
C GLU A 205 -4.59 3.72 -12.97
N LEU A 206 -5.59 4.59 -12.78
CA LEU A 206 -6.77 4.27 -12.00
C LEU A 206 -7.69 3.37 -12.82
N CYS A 207 -7.83 2.11 -12.40
CA CYS A 207 -8.75 1.16 -13.02
C CYS A 207 -10.21 1.57 -12.75
N LYS A 208 -10.98 1.76 -13.82
CA LYS A 208 -12.36 2.27 -13.72
C LYS A 208 -13.41 1.17 -13.76
N GLU A 209 -13.07 -0.01 -14.25
CA GLU A 209 -14.02 -1.08 -14.55
C GLU A 209 -13.55 -2.45 -14.04
N GLY A 210 -14.50 -3.38 -13.94
CA GLY A 210 -14.23 -4.76 -13.59
C GLY A 210 -13.88 -4.97 -12.11
N VAL A 211 -13.28 -6.12 -11.80
CA VAL A 211 -12.95 -6.54 -10.44
C VAL A 211 -11.91 -5.65 -9.77
N LEU A 212 -11.08 -4.99 -10.57
CA LEU A 212 -10.04 -4.08 -10.09
C LEU A 212 -10.48 -2.61 -10.04
N ALA A 213 -11.75 -2.30 -10.31
CA ALA A 213 -12.25 -0.93 -10.28
C ALA A 213 -11.93 -0.24 -8.93
N GLY A 214 -11.48 1.01 -9.01
CA GLY A 214 -11.05 1.80 -7.85
C GLY A 214 -9.62 1.55 -7.39
N ASN A 215 -8.90 0.60 -8.00
CA ASN A 215 -7.49 0.36 -7.72
C ASN A 215 -6.60 1.13 -8.70
N VAL A 216 -5.42 1.53 -8.23
CA VAL A 216 -4.37 2.06 -9.10
C VAL A 216 -3.48 0.91 -9.54
N LEU A 217 -3.34 0.74 -10.86
CA LEU A 217 -2.43 -0.22 -11.49
C LEU A 217 -1.08 0.45 -11.76
N ILE A 218 -0.03 -0.37 -11.89
CA ILE A 218 1.31 0.08 -12.26
C ILE A 218 1.69 -0.59 -13.57
N HIS A 219 2.10 0.21 -14.56
CA HIS A 219 2.64 -0.24 -15.84
C HIS A 219 4.10 0.18 -15.93
N LEU A 220 4.96 -0.75 -16.31
CA LEU A 220 6.39 -0.45 -16.47
C LEU A 220 7.01 -1.30 -17.57
N PRO A 221 8.05 -0.79 -18.27
CA PRO A 221 8.89 -1.60 -19.14
C PRO A 221 9.55 -2.72 -18.36
N GLY A 222 9.67 -3.87 -18.99
CA GLY A 222 10.37 -5.02 -18.44
C GLY A 222 10.82 -5.96 -19.54
N TYR A 223 11.32 -7.12 -19.14
CA TYR A 223 11.80 -8.12 -20.07
C TYR A 223 11.16 -9.48 -19.78
N ARG A 224 10.95 -10.25 -20.85
CA ARG A 224 10.66 -11.69 -20.77
C ARG A 224 11.86 -12.45 -21.28
N MET A 225 12.34 -13.40 -20.48
CA MET A 225 13.35 -14.35 -20.91
C MET A 225 12.68 -15.45 -21.73
N GLU A 226 13.16 -15.68 -22.95
CA GLU A 226 12.59 -16.71 -23.85
C GLU A 226 12.98 -18.11 -23.34
N SER A 227 12.00 -18.99 -23.29
CA SER A 227 12.28 -20.42 -23.02
C SER A 227 12.86 -21.08 -24.25
N SER A 228 13.71 -22.10 -24.05
CA SER A 228 14.17 -23.03 -25.08
C SER A 228 13.58 -24.42 -24.84
N ASP A 229 13.62 -25.28 -25.85
CA ASP A 229 13.18 -26.67 -25.72
C ASP A 229 14.11 -27.48 -24.79
N ALA A 230 15.36 -27.04 -24.63
CA ALA A 230 16.33 -27.65 -23.73
C ALA A 230 16.15 -27.17 -22.29
N LEU A 231 16.15 -28.09 -21.32
CA LEU A 231 16.09 -27.76 -19.90
C LEU A 231 17.33 -26.99 -19.39
N TYR A 232 18.48 -27.24 -19.99
CA TYR A 232 19.76 -26.62 -19.69
C TYR A 232 20.45 -26.23 -20.99
N SER A 233 21.08 -25.08 -21.04
CA SER A 233 21.83 -24.58 -22.20
C SER A 233 23.05 -23.80 -21.72
N GLU A 234 24.13 -23.83 -22.51
CA GLU A 234 25.28 -22.94 -22.33
C GLU A 234 25.01 -21.52 -22.84
N GLU A 235 23.97 -21.35 -23.68
CA GLU A 235 23.56 -20.06 -24.18
C GLU A 235 22.64 -19.36 -23.19
N ARG A 236 22.90 -18.07 -22.94
CA ARG A 236 22.00 -17.24 -22.17
C ARG A 236 20.66 -17.10 -22.92
N PRO A 237 19.51 -17.27 -22.22
CA PRO A 237 18.20 -17.02 -22.83
C PRO A 237 18.13 -15.63 -23.45
N LYS A 238 17.53 -15.54 -24.63
CA LYS A 238 17.22 -14.25 -25.26
C LYS A 238 16.16 -13.54 -24.45
N ARG A 239 16.16 -12.22 -24.51
CA ARG A 239 15.14 -11.39 -23.86
C ARG A 239 14.30 -10.68 -24.90
N THR A 240 13.03 -10.52 -24.59
CA THR A 240 12.06 -9.74 -25.36
C THR A 240 11.51 -8.64 -24.47
N ASP A 241 11.46 -7.41 -24.97
CA ASP A 241 10.87 -6.28 -24.25
C ASP A 241 9.36 -6.47 -24.13
N VAL A 242 8.84 -6.22 -22.93
CA VAL A 242 7.41 -6.32 -22.61
C VAL A 242 7.00 -5.17 -21.70
N THR A 243 5.71 -4.85 -21.73
CA THR A 243 5.11 -4.02 -20.68
C THR A 243 4.60 -4.92 -19.58
N LEU A 244 5.07 -4.69 -18.37
CA LEU A 244 4.62 -5.39 -17.17
C LEU A 244 3.48 -4.62 -16.52
N THR A 245 2.46 -5.33 -16.07
CA THR A 245 1.35 -4.77 -15.30
C THR A 245 1.34 -5.36 -13.91
N ALA A 246 1.41 -4.51 -12.90
CA ALA A 246 1.30 -4.89 -11.50
C ALA A 246 0.01 -4.34 -10.89
N ILE A 247 -0.62 -5.16 -10.06
CA ILE A 247 -1.86 -4.85 -9.34
C ILE A 247 -1.61 -4.83 -7.83
N PRO A 248 -2.46 -4.16 -7.03
CA PRO A 248 -2.39 -4.27 -5.59
C PRO A 248 -2.45 -5.71 -5.11
N TYR A 249 -1.51 -6.11 -4.27
CA TYR A 249 -1.38 -7.49 -3.80
C TYR A 249 -2.67 -8.02 -3.14
N TYR A 250 -3.42 -7.19 -2.42
CA TYR A 250 -4.67 -7.65 -1.79
C TYR A 250 -5.76 -8.05 -2.79
N ALA A 251 -5.63 -7.61 -4.06
CA ALA A 251 -6.62 -7.86 -5.12
C ALA A 251 -6.32 -9.11 -5.97
N TRP A 252 -5.19 -9.79 -5.74
CA TRP A 252 -4.81 -10.97 -6.53
C TRP A 252 -5.81 -12.13 -6.43
N ALA A 253 -5.78 -13.04 -7.41
CA ALA A 253 -6.59 -14.26 -7.53
C ALA A 253 -8.11 -14.03 -7.58
N ASN A 254 -8.57 -12.83 -7.95
CA ASN A 254 -9.98 -12.52 -8.15
C ASN A 254 -10.42 -12.62 -9.63
N ARG A 255 -9.48 -12.91 -10.55
CA ARG A 255 -9.69 -12.93 -12.01
C ARG A 255 -9.47 -14.31 -12.63
N GLY A 256 -9.73 -15.37 -11.89
CA GLY A 256 -9.54 -16.74 -12.31
C GLY A 256 -8.22 -17.34 -11.88
N GLU A 257 -7.99 -18.59 -12.29
CA GLU A 257 -6.77 -19.33 -12.00
C GLU A 257 -5.59 -18.77 -12.79
N ASN A 258 -4.56 -18.30 -12.09
CA ASN A 258 -3.34 -17.84 -12.72
C ASN A 258 -2.16 -17.84 -11.75
N GLN A 259 -0.94 -17.61 -12.27
CA GLN A 259 0.26 -17.45 -11.47
C GLN A 259 0.32 -16.05 -10.86
N MET A 260 0.99 -15.91 -9.71
CA MET A 260 1.22 -14.61 -9.07
C MET A 260 2.62 -14.55 -8.46
N ARG A 261 3.24 -13.36 -8.55
CA ARG A 261 4.53 -13.10 -7.92
C ARG A 261 4.63 -11.66 -7.40
N VAL A 262 5.18 -11.48 -6.20
CA VAL A 262 5.49 -10.18 -5.60
C VAL A 262 6.94 -9.80 -5.86
N TRP A 263 7.86 -10.67 -5.47
CA TRP A 263 9.29 -10.47 -5.63
C TRP A 263 9.74 -10.90 -7.03
N MET A 264 10.07 -9.92 -7.85
CA MET A 264 10.46 -10.12 -9.25
C MET A 264 11.97 -10.01 -9.40
N PRO A 265 12.62 -10.89 -10.18
CA PRO A 265 14.02 -10.75 -10.47
C PRO A 265 14.34 -9.42 -11.13
N GLU A 266 15.41 -8.77 -10.68
CA GLU A 266 15.93 -7.55 -11.26
C GLU A 266 17.08 -7.84 -12.25
N GLU A 267 17.14 -7.09 -13.35
CA GLU A 267 18.23 -7.23 -14.35
C GLU A 267 18.78 -5.85 -14.78
#